data_fcd84d8c84af9d786935d99bf4cee11f
#
_entry.id   fcd84d8c84af9d786935d99bf4cee11f
#
_cell.length_a   1.000
_cell.length_b   1.000
_cell.length_c   1.000
_cell.angle_alpha   90.00
_cell.angle_beta   90.00
_cell.angle_gamma   90.00
#
_symmetry.space_group_name_H-M   'P 1'
#
loop_
_entity.id
_entity.type
_entity.pdbx_description
1 polymer ?
#
loop_
_entity_poly.entity_id
_entity_poly.type
_entity_poly.pdbx_seq_one_letter_code
_entity_poly.pdbx_strand_id
1 'polypeptide(L)'
;MKVLIYVAELQLLEETKAKEDVLQMWVQVNEVEVVGVVSELNAINRLGASGHGAIAEILTQYDVDAVVIASAGDFAKRKKDVCAFVSGIREMGADVISIANDLPTCAECMAEMECESKEAHRRAYHCTVKIFNE
;
A
#
# COMPACT_ATOMS: atom_id res chain seq x y z
N MET A 1 -4.91 0.65 -17.46
CA MET A 1 -3.98 0.73 -16.34
C MET A 1 -4.13 -0.49 -15.44
N LYS A 2 -3.03 -1.11 -15.09
CA LYS A 2 -3.04 -2.28 -14.24
C LYS A 2 -2.66 -1.88 -12.82
N VAL A 3 -3.47 -2.27 -11.86
CA VAL A 3 -3.27 -1.85 -10.47
C VAL A 3 -3.19 -3.03 -9.51
N LEU A 4 -2.45 -2.83 -8.44
CA LEU A 4 -2.39 -3.75 -7.33
C LEU A 4 -3.06 -3.05 -6.16
N ILE A 5 -3.98 -3.72 -5.50
CA ILE A 5 -4.70 -3.12 -4.39
C ILE A 5 -4.11 -3.56 -3.07
N TYR A 6 -3.88 -2.62 -2.16
CA TYR A 6 -3.43 -2.92 -0.82
C TYR A 6 -4.54 -2.59 0.16
N VAL A 7 -4.90 -3.55 0.98
CA VAL A 7 -5.98 -3.39 1.96
C VAL A 7 -5.44 -3.67 3.35
N ALA A 8 -5.63 -2.71 4.26
CA ALA A 8 -5.31 -2.93 5.66
C ALA A 8 -6.56 -3.51 6.33
N GLU A 9 -6.45 -4.72 6.86
CA GLU A 9 -7.57 -5.34 7.54
C GLU A 9 -7.58 -4.85 8.97
N LEU A 10 -8.73 -4.37 9.38
CA LEU A 10 -8.90 -3.83 10.72
C LEU A 10 -9.58 -4.88 11.61
N GLN A 11 -9.56 -4.62 12.91
CA GLN A 11 -10.15 -5.56 13.84
C GLN A 11 -11.66 -5.71 13.65
N LEU A 12 -12.32 -4.61 13.29
CA LEU A 12 -13.74 -4.66 13.05
C LEU A 12 -14.01 -4.98 11.61
N LEU A 13 -14.77 -6.04 11.39
CA LEU A 13 -15.08 -6.49 10.05
C LEU A 13 -15.81 -5.41 9.24
N GLU A 14 -16.66 -4.64 9.90
CA GLU A 14 -17.41 -3.61 9.21
C GLU A 14 -16.52 -2.52 8.64
N GLU A 15 -15.45 -2.16 9.38
CA GLU A 15 -14.54 -1.15 8.90
C GLU A 15 -13.72 -1.66 7.73
N THR A 16 -13.31 -2.92 7.80
CA THR A 16 -12.58 -3.54 6.70
C THR A 16 -13.44 -3.58 5.45
N LYS A 17 -14.70 -3.95 5.62
CA LYS A 17 -15.60 -4.04 4.49
C LYS A 17 -15.84 -2.67 3.86
N ALA A 18 -15.97 -1.64 4.67
CA ALA A 18 -16.15 -0.30 4.15
C ALA A 18 -14.97 0.13 3.29
N LYS A 19 -13.77 -0.20 3.70
CA LYS A 19 -12.59 0.11 2.89
C LYS A 19 -12.57 -0.67 1.60
N GLU A 20 -12.93 -1.94 1.66
CA GLU A 20 -12.99 -2.75 0.45
C GLU A 20 -14.01 -2.21 -0.53
N ASP A 21 -15.15 -1.73 -0.03
CA ASP A 21 -16.19 -1.17 -0.87
C ASP A 21 -15.71 0.10 -1.57
N VAL A 22 -14.97 0.95 -0.86
CA VAL A 22 -14.41 2.16 -1.44
C VAL A 22 -13.42 1.82 -2.55
N LEU A 23 -12.56 0.85 -2.30
CA LEU A 23 -11.57 0.42 -3.30
C LEU A 23 -12.25 -0.16 -4.53
N GLN A 24 -13.28 -0.96 -4.32
CA GLN A 24 -13.98 -1.57 -5.42
C GLN A 24 -14.71 -0.55 -6.27
N MET A 25 -15.33 0.45 -5.62
CA MET A 25 -15.99 1.51 -6.34
C MET A 25 -15.01 2.32 -7.17
N TRP A 26 -13.83 2.60 -6.60
CA TRP A 26 -12.79 3.33 -7.31
C TRP A 26 -12.35 2.55 -8.56
N VAL A 27 -12.19 1.23 -8.44
CA VAL A 27 -11.81 0.38 -9.55
C VAL A 27 -12.83 0.44 -10.67
N GLN A 28 -14.11 0.39 -10.31
CA GLN A 28 -15.16 0.42 -11.30
C GLN A 28 -15.25 1.78 -12.00
N VAL A 29 -15.14 2.84 -11.25
CA VAL A 29 -15.25 4.19 -11.80
C VAL A 29 -14.09 4.48 -12.75
N ASN A 30 -12.90 4.04 -12.40
CA ASN A 30 -11.71 4.33 -13.19
C ASN A 30 -11.39 3.27 -14.25
N GLU A 31 -12.20 2.21 -14.30
CA GLU A 31 -12.06 1.18 -15.32
C GLU A 31 -10.63 0.64 -15.41
N VAL A 32 -10.07 0.26 -14.30
CA VAL A 32 -8.71 -0.26 -14.26
C VAL A 32 -8.75 -1.78 -14.14
N GLU A 33 -7.64 -2.41 -14.50
CA GLU A 33 -7.52 -3.86 -14.38
C GLU A 33 -6.80 -4.17 -13.07
N VAL A 34 -7.40 -4.98 -12.22
CA VAL A 34 -6.80 -5.35 -10.94
C VAL A 34 -5.94 -6.59 -11.12
N VAL A 35 -4.64 -6.43 -10.90
CA VAL A 35 -3.69 -7.54 -11.00
C VAL A 35 -3.78 -8.45 -9.79
N GLY A 36 -3.98 -7.86 -8.62
CA GLY A 36 -4.08 -8.63 -7.40
C GLY A 36 -4.42 -7.76 -6.21
N VAL A 37 -4.54 -8.40 -5.06
CA VAL A 37 -4.86 -7.72 -3.81
C VAL A 37 -3.90 -8.22 -2.73
N VAL A 38 -3.30 -7.30 -1.99
CA VAL A 38 -2.48 -7.62 -0.83
C VAL A 38 -3.23 -7.14 0.40
N SER A 39 -3.54 -8.05 1.30
CA SER A 39 -4.24 -7.73 2.54
C SER A 39 -3.32 -7.98 3.72
N GLU A 40 -3.25 -7.04 4.62
CA GLU A 40 -2.40 -7.18 5.79
C GLU A 40 -3.17 -6.85 7.05
N LEU A 41 -3.15 -7.77 8.01
CA LEU A 41 -3.89 -7.59 9.25
C LEU A 41 -3.14 -6.66 10.19
N ASN A 42 -3.85 -5.66 10.71
CA ASN A 42 -3.29 -4.71 11.68
C ASN A 42 -2.05 -3.97 11.16
N ALA A 43 -2.05 -3.62 9.89
CA ALA A 43 -0.90 -2.99 9.26
C ALA A 43 -0.47 -1.71 9.96
N ILE A 44 -1.41 -0.91 10.41
CA ILE A 44 -1.08 0.37 11.01
C ILE A 44 -0.39 0.25 12.36
N ASN A 45 -0.43 -0.93 12.99
CA ASN A 45 0.24 -1.14 14.25
C ASN A 45 1.64 -1.72 14.04
N ARG A 46 2.10 -1.76 12.80
CA ARG A 46 3.41 -2.32 12.47
C ARG A 46 4.11 -1.32 11.59
N LEU A 47 5.29 -1.61 11.19
CA LEU A 47 6.00 -0.74 10.27
C LEU A 47 5.82 -1.19 8.83
N GLY A 48 4.75 -1.89 8.54
CA GLY A 48 4.41 -2.28 7.20
C GLY A 48 5.37 -3.25 6.54
N ALA A 49 6.18 -3.92 7.34
CA ALA A 49 7.26 -4.71 6.80
C ALA A 49 6.81 -5.85 5.91
N SER A 50 5.77 -6.56 6.34
CA SER A 50 5.31 -7.72 5.59
C SER A 50 4.65 -7.33 4.27
N GLY A 51 3.79 -6.32 4.32
CA GLY A 51 3.11 -5.86 3.12
C GLY A 51 4.07 -5.29 2.11
N HIS A 52 5.11 -4.57 2.57
CA HIS A 52 6.13 -4.03 1.69
C HIS A 52 6.81 -5.14 0.89
N GLY A 53 7.18 -6.23 1.58
CA GLY A 53 7.86 -7.32 0.91
C GLY A 53 7.00 -7.97 -0.15
N ALA A 54 5.72 -8.19 0.17
CA ALA A 54 4.80 -8.81 -0.77
C ALA A 54 4.59 -7.93 -1.99
N ILE A 55 4.42 -6.61 -1.79
CA ILE A 55 4.22 -5.70 -2.89
C ILE A 55 5.46 -5.66 -3.78
N ALA A 56 6.64 -5.57 -3.18
CA ALA A 56 7.88 -5.51 -3.94
C ALA A 56 8.03 -6.76 -4.82
N GLU A 57 7.72 -7.92 -4.26
CA GLU A 57 7.83 -9.16 -5.00
C GLU A 57 6.90 -9.17 -6.20
N ILE A 58 5.66 -8.71 -6.00
CA ILE A 58 4.69 -8.67 -7.09
C ILE A 58 5.13 -7.71 -8.18
N LEU A 59 5.68 -6.57 -7.80
CA LEU A 59 6.11 -5.57 -8.77
C LEU A 59 7.28 -6.07 -9.63
N THR A 60 8.07 -7.02 -9.13
CA THR A 60 9.14 -7.58 -9.94
C THR A 60 8.65 -8.67 -10.88
N GLN A 61 7.51 -9.28 -10.60
CA GLN A 61 7.03 -10.39 -11.38
C GLN A 61 5.90 -10.03 -12.34
N TYR A 62 5.16 -9.00 -12.05
CA TYR A 62 3.98 -8.63 -12.82
C TYR A 62 4.06 -7.18 -13.26
N ASP A 63 3.38 -6.88 -14.36
CA ASP A 63 3.34 -5.53 -14.88
C ASP A 63 2.26 -4.75 -14.13
N VAL A 64 2.67 -3.84 -13.28
CA VAL A 64 1.74 -3.06 -12.45
C VAL A 64 2.05 -1.59 -12.63
N ASP A 65 1.05 -0.80 -12.95
CA ASP A 65 1.22 0.63 -13.14
C ASP A 65 1.10 1.41 -11.84
N ALA A 66 0.28 0.94 -10.92
CA ALA A 66 0.07 1.65 -9.67
C ALA A 66 -0.37 0.72 -8.55
N VAL A 67 -0.03 1.10 -7.33
CA VAL A 67 -0.54 0.44 -6.12
C VAL A 67 -1.58 1.37 -5.54
N VAL A 68 -2.79 0.87 -5.32
CA VAL A 68 -3.92 1.67 -4.84
C VAL A 68 -4.21 1.36 -3.39
N ILE A 69 -4.30 2.40 -2.58
CA ILE A 69 -4.63 2.27 -1.16
C ILE A 69 -5.80 3.19 -0.84
N ALA A 70 -6.56 2.87 0.18
CA ALA A 70 -7.71 3.70 0.55
C ALA A 70 -7.23 5.02 1.16
N SER A 71 -6.26 4.97 2.05
CA SER A 71 -5.67 6.17 2.62
C SER A 71 -4.27 5.84 3.11
N ALA A 72 -3.44 6.87 3.24
CA ALA A 72 -2.06 6.68 3.69
C ALA A 72 -2.00 6.10 5.10
N GLY A 73 -2.97 6.45 5.94
CA GLY A 73 -3.01 5.96 7.30
C GLY A 73 -3.26 4.46 7.40
N ASP A 74 -3.79 3.85 6.34
CA ASP A 74 -3.99 2.41 6.33
C ASP A 74 -2.68 1.67 6.25
N PHE A 75 -1.68 2.30 5.65
CA PHE A 75 -0.41 1.66 5.47
C PHE A 75 0.51 1.85 6.68
N ALA A 76 0.62 3.07 7.16
CA ALA A 76 1.50 3.39 8.29
C ALA A 76 0.99 4.62 9.00
N LYS A 77 1.34 4.71 10.30
CA LYS A 77 0.94 5.87 11.09
C LYS A 77 1.90 7.03 10.90
N ARG A 78 3.18 6.74 10.70
CA ARG A 78 4.18 7.79 10.62
C ARG A 78 4.40 8.21 9.18
N LYS A 79 4.48 9.52 8.98
CA LYS A 79 4.71 10.09 7.66
C LYS A 79 5.98 9.53 7.04
N LYS A 80 7.02 9.35 7.86
CA LYS A 80 8.27 8.81 7.37
C LYS A 80 8.09 7.42 6.75
N ASP A 81 7.27 6.55 7.36
CA ASP A 81 7.05 5.21 6.81
C ASP A 81 6.23 5.27 5.53
N VAL A 82 5.27 6.20 5.46
CA VAL A 82 4.51 6.40 4.23
C VAL A 82 5.41 6.89 3.11
N CYS A 83 6.31 7.81 3.42
CA CYS A 83 7.25 8.33 2.44
C CYS A 83 8.17 7.23 1.92
N ALA A 84 8.64 6.38 2.80
CA ALA A 84 9.52 5.27 2.41
C ALA A 84 8.76 4.30 1.49
N PHE A 85 7.51 4.03 1.81
CA PHE A 85 6.68 3.16 1.01
C PHE A 85 6.48 3.73 -0.40
N VAL A 86 6.09 5.00 -0.49
CA VAL A 86 5.84 5.64 -1.76
C VAL A 86 7.11 5.70 -2.60
N SER A 87 8.22 6.09 -1.99
CA SER A 87 9.49 6.17 -2.71
C SER A 87 9.94 4.82 -3.21
N GLY A 88 9.80 3.79 -2.38
CA GLY A 88 10.21 2.45 -2.77
C GLY A 88 9.43 1.94 -3.96
N ILE A 89 8.12 2.18 -3.98
CA ILE A 89 7.30 1.73 -5.09
C ILE A 89 7.62 2.51 -6.35
N ARG A 90 7.84 3.81 -6.23
CA ARG A 90 8.17 4.64 -7.39
C ARG A 90 9.52 4.26 -7.99
N GLU A 91 10.47 3.88 -7.15
CA GLU A 91 11.76 3.42 -7.65
C GLU A 91 11.62 2.12 -8.45
N MET A 92 10.59 1.35 -8.19
CA MET A 92 10.36 0.13 -8.94
C MET A 92 9.53 0.35 -10.20
N GLY A 93 9.19 1.60 -10.49
CA GLY A 93 8.50 1.92 -11.74
C GLY A 93 6.98 1.99 -11.65
N ALA A 94 6.41 1.87 -10.48
CA ALA A 94 4.97 2.00 -10.31
C ALA A 94 4.66 3.26 -9.52
N ASP A 95 3.41 3.69 -9.53
CA ASP A 95 3.00 4.84 -8.76
C ASP A 95 2.19 4.37 -7.55
N VAL A 96 1.84 5.29 -6.67
CA VAL A 96 0.97 5.00 -5.54
C VAL A 96 -0.21 5.95 -5.61
N ILE A 97 -1.41 5.40 -5.53
CA ILE A 97 -2.62 6.20 -5.56
C ILE A 97 -3.36 6.00 -4.24
N SER A 98 -3.61 7.10 -3.53
CA SER A 98 -4.43 7.06 -2.34
C SER A 98 -5.79 7.64 -2.68
N ILE A 99 -6.85 6.87 -2.47
CA ILE A 99 -8.19 7.33 -2.79
C ILE A 99 -8.55 8.55 -1.94
N ALA A 100 -8.08 8.60 -0.71
CA ALA A 100 -8.30 9.74 0.17
C ALA A 100 -7.46 10.95 -0.20
N ASN A 101 -6.52 10.77 -1.14
CA ASN A 101 -5.67 11.85 -1.62
C ASN A 101 -4.86 12.47 -0.49
N ASP A 102 -4.32 11.64 0.38
CA ASP A 102 -3.60 12.10 1.57
C ASP A 102 -2.13 11.68 1.60
N LEU A 103 -1.55 11.43 0.43
CA LEU A 103 -0.13 11.10 0.39
C LEU A 103 0.71 12.34 0.66
N PRO A 104 1.86 12.18 1.32
CA PRO A 104 2.73 13.33 1.56
C PRO A 104 3.33 13.83 0.24
N THR A 105 3.65 15.11 0.19
CA THR A 105 4.26 15.71 -0.98
C THR A 105 5.71 15.29 -1.10
N CYS A 106 6.31 15.55 -2.24
CA CYS A 106 7.72 15.25 -2.43
C CYS A 106 8.60 16.01 -1.44
N ALA A 107 8.27 17.26 -1.18
CA ALA A 107 9.02 18.05 -0.22
C ALA A 107 8.94 17.46 1.18
N GLU A 108 7.75 17.01 1.57
CA GLU A 108 7.56 16.37 2.86
C GLU A 108 8.34 15.08 2.96
N CYS A 109 8.36 14.30 1.89
CA CYS A 109 9.09 13.04 1.87
C CYS A 109 10.59 13.27 1.99
N MET A 110 11.11 14.27 1.30
CA MET A 110 12.52 14.55 1.38
C MET A 110 12.94 14.98 2.78
N ALA A 111 12.13 15.78 3.43
CA ALA A 111 12.42 16.20 4.79
C ALA A 111 12.45 15.03 5.76
N GLU A 112 11.51 14.09 5.59
CA GLU A 112 11.45 12.92 6.45
C GLU A 112 12.62 11.98 6.22
N MET A 113 13.07 11.88 4.98
CA MET A 113 14.18 11.00 4.66
C MET A 113 15.50 11.48 5.25
N GLU A 114 15.64 12.76 5.45
CA GLU A 114 16.81 13.28 6.07
C GLU A 114 16.93 12.91 7.54
N CYS A 115 15.80 12.65 8.16
CA CYS A 115 15.80 12.25 9.52
C CYS A 115 15.76 10.77 9.72
N GLU A 116 16.32 9.99 8.84
CA GLU A 116 16.13 8.66 8.80
C GLU A 116 16.35 7.85 9.99
N SER A 117 15.57 6.89 10.21
CA SER A 117 15.66 6.02 11.28
C SER A 117 16.24 4.77 10.87
N LYS A 118 17.04 4.18 11.62
CA LYS A 118 17.63 3.07 11.21
C LYS A 118 17.02 1.83 11.55
N GLU A 119 15.98 1.76 12.13
CA GLU A 119 15.57 0.56 12.55
C GLU A 119 14.40 0.04 11.94
N ALA A 120 14.40 -0.94 11.19
CA ALA A 120 13.24 -1.51 10.65
C ALA A 120 13.00 -2.77 11.36
N HIS A 121 12.04 -2.84 12.16
CA HIS A 121 11.76 -4.05 12.84
C HIS A 121 11.10 -5.04 11.94
N ARG A 122 11.71 -6.19 11.79
CA ARG A 122 11.14 -7.19 11.00
C ARG A 122 10.50 -8.19 11.83
N ARG A 123 9.28 -8.52 11.55
CA ARG A 123 8.53 -9.52 12.26
C ARG A 123 7.76 -10.34 11.28
N ALA A 124 7.33 -11.51 11.68
CA ALA A 124 6.49 -12.33 10.84
C ALA A 124 5.08 -11.84 10.98
N TYR A 125 4.54 -11.23 9.96
CA TYR A 125 3.18 -10.74 9.99
C TYR A 125 2.29 -11.60 9.10
N HIS A 126 1.03 -11.63 9.43
CA HIS A 126 0.07 -12.34 8.62
C HIS A 126 -0.27 -11.48 7.41
N CYS A 127 0.02 -11.98 6.25
CA CYS A 127 -0.19 -11.25 5.01
C CYS A 127 -0.80 -12.20 3.98
N THR A 128 -1.84 -11.76 3.32
CA THR A 128 -2.52 -12.55 2.30
C THR A 128 -2.37 -11.85 0.95
N VAL A 129 -2.01 -12.62 -0.07
CA VAL A 129 -1.85 -12.12 -1.42
C VAL A 129 -2.72 -12.93 -2.36
N LYS A 130 -3.47 -12.25 -3.21
CA LYS A 130 -4.25 -12.88 -4.25
C LYS A 130 -3.89 -12.26 -5.57
N ILE A 131 -3.53 -13.10 -6.54
CA ILE A 131 -3.17 -12.62 -7.88
C ILE A 131 -4.24 -13.08 -8.86
N PHE A 132 -4.71 -12.16 -9.67
CA PHE A 132 -5.69 -12.44 -10.70
C PHE A 132 -4.99 -12.47 -12.05
N ASN A 133 -5.56 -13.11 -13.01
CA ASN A 133 -5.02 -13.15 -14.37
C ASN A 133 -3.62 -13.74 -14.47
N GLU A 134 -3.40 -14.80 -13.73
CA GLU A 134 -2.11 -15.46 -13.85
C GLU A 134 -2.05 -16.33 -15.06
#